data_9010f6cb3944504cd31b3c4a479167be
#
_entry.id   9010f6cb3944504cd31b3c4a479167be
#
_cell.length_a   1.000
_cell.length_b   1.000
_cell.length_c   1.000
_cell.angle_alpha   90.00
_cell.angle_beta   90.00
_cell.angle_gamma   90.00
#
_symmetry.space_group_name_H-M   'P 1'
#
loop_
_entity.id
_entity.type
_entity.pdbx_description
1 polymer ?
#
loop_
_entity_poly.entity_id
_entity_poly.type
_entity_poly.pdbx_seq_one_letter_code
_entity_poly.pdbx_strand_id
1 'polypeptide(L)'
;NNLDEFFRVRYAAIRRMSLESTETEKILGVPAEQLLKEITEIVIEQQSESLRILSEIEKKLEKENIFIVSEKDVSKDQENFIHDYFIQKVSPAVVTIMLNDLEEFPLLKDTSGYLAVKLIMNSKEKSDSKEIRYAVVEIPNTVNRFVVLPSNSEKQYIILLDDVIRYNLNNIFNIFD
;
A
#
# COMPACT_ATOMS: atom_id res chain seq x y z
N ASN A 1 15.80 -12.69 -0.94
CA ASN A 1 14.89 -13.22 0.07
C ASN A 1 14.20 -14.47 -0.49
N ASN A 2 14.32 -15.64 0.19
CA ASN A 2 13.80 -16.93 -0.28
C ASN A 2 12.30 -16.92 -0.55
N LEU A 3 11.51 -16.16 0.24
CA LEU A 3 10.06 -16.07 0.07
C LEU A 3 9.69 -15.28 -1.20
N ASP A 4 10.41 -14.21 -1.49
CA ASP A 4 10.23 -13.41 -2.69
C ASP A 4 10.55 -14.24 -3.95
N GLU A 5 11.66 -14.97 -3.94
CA GLU A 5 12.02 -15.90 -5.03
C GLU A 5 10.98 -17.00 -5.20
N PHE A 6 10.48 -17.57 -4.09
CA PHE A 6 9.42 -18.58 -4.14
C PHE A 6 8.18 -18.07 -4.89
N PHE A 7 7.68 -16.88 -4.58
CA PHE A 7 6.50 -16.33 -5.24
C PHE A 7 6.76 -15.96 -6.69
N ARG A 8 7.91 -15.38 -7.00
CA ARG A 8 8.25 -14.98 -8.37
C ARG A 8 8.48 -16.16 -9.31
N VAL A 9 9.03 -17.24 -8.81
CA VAL A 9 9.43 -18.38 -9.64
C VAL A 9 8.48 -19.55 -9.47
N ARG A 10 8.40 -20.13 -8.27
CA ARG A 10 7.69 -21.39 -8.04
C ARG A 10 6.18 -21.21 -8.04
N TYR A 11 5.67 -20.27 -7.26
CA TYR A 11 4.24 -19.98 -7.23
C TYR A 11 3.72 -19.54 -8.60
N ALA A 12 4.44 -18.66 -9.29
CA ALA A 12 4.11 -18.22 -10.64
C ALA A 12 4.11 -19.38 -11.66
N ALA A 13 5.03 -20.34 -11.52
CA ALA A 13 5.04 -21.55 -12.35
C ALA A 13 3.80 -22.42 -12.09
N ILE A 14 3.48 -22.71 -10.84
CA ILE A 14 2.28 -23.49 -10.47
C ILE A 14 1.01 -22.79 -10.97
N ARG A 15 0.93 -21.46 -10.86
CA ARG A 15 -0.21 -20.68 -11.37
C ARG A 15 -0.35 -20.78 -12.89
N ARG A 16 0.74 -20.78 -13.65
CA ARG A 16 0.69 -21.04 -15.10
C ARG A 16 0.21 -22.45 -15.39
N MET A 17 0.73 -23.43 -14.66
CA MET A 17 0.34 -24.82 -14.79
C MET A 17 -1.15 -25.08 -14.50
N SER A 18 -1.76 -24.30 -13.58
CA SER A 18 -3.20 -24.42 -13.32
C SER A 18 -4.09 -23.94 -14.48
N LEU A 19 -3.52 -23.13 -15.40
CA LEU A 19 -4.21 -22.67 -16.61
C LEU A 19 -4.03 -23.63 -17.81
N GLU A 20 -3.06 -24.52 -17.75
CA GLU A 20 -2.72 -25.52 -18.78
C GLU A 20 -3.24 -26.89 -18.31
N SER A 21 -3.93 -27.65 -19.18
CA SER A 21 -4.67 -28.85 -18.78
C SER A 21 -3.82 -30.05 -18.31
N THR A 22 -4.45 -30.93 -17.55
CA THR A 22 -4.26 -32.39 -17.19
C THR A 22 -2.85 -33.06 -17.20
N GLU A 23 -1.85 -32.63 -17.94
CA GLU A 23 -0.51 -33.22 -17.88
C GLU A 23 0.30 -32.78 -16.66
N THR A 24 -0.09 -31.66 -16.06
CA THR A 24 0.61 -31.05 -14.91
C THR A 24 0.45 -31.83 -13.61
N GLU A 25 -0.65 -32.57 -13.44
CA GLU A 25 -0.84 -33.45 -12.27
C GLU A 25 0.23 -34.54 -12.20
N LYS A 26 0.72 -35.03 -13.36
CA LYS A 26 1.76 -36.05 -13.41
C LYS A 26 3.12 -35.53 -12.93
N ILE A 27 3.37 -34.22 -13.09
CA ILE A 27 4.63 -33.58 -12.69
C ILE A 27 4.60 -33.18 -11.21
N LEU A 28 3.46 -32.66 -10.73
CA LEU A 28 3.30 -32.16 -9.37
C LEU A 28 2.87 -33.25 -8.37
N GLY A 29 2.32 -34.36 -8.85
CA GLY A 29 1.72 -35.42 -8.02
C GLY A 29 0.37 -35.05 -7.40
N VAL A 30 -0.05 -33.79 -7.53
CA VAL A 30 -1.35 -33.26 -7.07
C VAL A 30 -1.85 -32.21 -8.09
N PRO A 31 -3.16 -31.93 -8.13
CA PRO A 31 -3.71 -30.86 -8.95
C PRO A 31 -3.09 -29.50 -8.58
N ALA A 32 -2.68 -28.71 -9.60
CA ALA A 32 -2.08 -27.40 -9.39
C ALA A 32 -3.00 -26.45 -8.59
N GLU A 33 -4.30 -26.51 -8.81
CA GLU A 33 -5.30 -25.73 -8.07
C GLU A 33 -5.32 -26.07 -6.57
N GLN A 34 -5.22 -27.36 -6.24
CA GLN A 34 -5.15 -27.80 -4.84
C GLN A 34 -3.88 -27.25 -4.17
N LEU A 35 -2.74 -27.35 -4.84
CA LEU A 35 -1.46 -26.84 -4.33
C LEU A 35 -1.50 -25.32 -4.14
N LEU A 36 -2.09 -24.57 -5.09
CA LEU A 36 -2.27 -23.11 -4.94
C LEU A 36 -3.16 -22.76 -3.75
N LYS A 37 -4.21 -23.54 -3.51
CA LYS A 37 -5.09 -23.35 -2.35
C LYS A 37 -4.34 -23.57 -1.05
N GLU A 38 -3.62 -24.67 -0.92
CA GLU A 38 -2.81 -24.99 0.27
C GLU A 38 -1.75 -23.90 0.54
N ILE A 39 -1.04 -23.42 -0.51
CA ILE A 39 -0.07 -22.33 -0.38
C ILE A 39 -0.80 -21.05 0.09
N THR A 40 -1.95 -20.74 -0.45
CA THR A 40 -2.72 -19.55 -0.08
C THR A 40 -3.16 -19.60 1.38
N GLU A 41 -3.64 -20.74 1.86
CA GLU A 41 -4.03 -20.94 3.26
C GLU A 41 -2.84 -20.71 4.21
N ILE A 42 -1.66 -21.28 3.91
CA ILE A 42 -0.43 -21.05 4.67
C ILE A 42 -0.03 -19.57 4.69
N VAL A 43 -0.11 -18.89 3.54
CA VAL A 43 0.23 -17.46 3.43
C VAL A 43 -0.71 -16.60 4.25
N ILE A 44 -2.02 -16.88 4.24
CA ILE A 44 -3.01 -16.17 5.05
C ILE A 44 -2.72 -16.35 6.54
N GLU A 45 -2.37 -17.55 6.97
CA GLU A 45 -1.98 -17.82 8.37
C GLU A 45 -0.73 -17.04 8.74
N GLN A 46 0.31 -17.08 7.92
CA GLN A 46 1.55 -16.29 8.13
C GLN A 46 1.30 -14.79 8.18
N GLN A 47 0.44 -14.26 7.31
CA GLN A 47 0.07 -12.84 7.34
C GLN A 47 -0.67 -12.48 8.63
N SER A 48 -1.61 -13.31 9.05
CA SER A 48 -2.36 -13.11 10.30
C SER A 48 -1.42 -13.09 11.52
N GLU A 49 -0.46 -14.00 11.56
CA GLU A 49 0.54 -14.04 12.62
C GLU A 49 1.47 -12.82 12.58
N SER A 50 1.89 -12.37 11.40
CA SER A 50 2.69 -11.15 11.24
C SER A 50 1.95 -9.92 11.76
N LEU A 51 0.65 -9.78 11.48
CA LEU A 51 -0.17 -8.68 11.99
C LEU A 51 -0.34 -8.74 13.51
N ARG A 52 -0.48 -9.95 14.06
CA ARG A 52 -0.55 -10.16 15.51
C ARG A 52 0.75 -9.70 16.19
N ILE A 53 1.89 -10.11 15.63
CA ILE A 53 3.21 -9.72 16.15
C ILE A 53 3.40 -8.20 16.05
N LEU A 54 3.02 -7.57 14.93
CA LEU A 54 3.10 -6.13 14.76
C LEU A 54 2.29 -5.41 15.84
N SER A 55 1.05 -5.83 16.08
CA SER A 55 0.21 -5.24 17.13
C SER A 55 0.81 -5.40 18.54
N GLU A 56 1.49 -6.51 18.83
CA GLU A 56 2.20 -6.68 20.11
C GLU A 56 3.41 -5.75 20.24
N ILE A 57 4.13 -5.50 19.12
CA ILE A 57 5.25 -4.56 19.08
C ILE A 57 4.73 -3.14 19.34
N GLU A 58 3.66 -2.71 18.66
CA GLU A 58 3.04 -1.41 18.85
C GLU A 58 2.62 -1.18 20.30
N LYS A 59 1.96 -2.15 20.93
CA LYS A 59 1.60 -2.10 22.36
C LYS A 59 2.80 -2.00 23.31
N LYS A 60 3.95 -2.55 22.92
CA LYS A 60 5.19 -2.41 23.71
C LYS A 60 5.81 -1.03 23.51
N LEU A 61 5.79 -0.49 22.29
CA LEU A 61 6.23 0.88 22.00
C LEU A 61 5.41 1.92 22.76
N GLU A 62 4.08 1.74 22.84
CA GLU A 62 3.20 2.63 23.61
C GLU A 62 3.60 2.70 25.11
N LYS A 63 4.06 1.58 25.70
CA LYS A 63 4.57 1.57 27.09
C LYS A 63 5.85 2.38 27.27
N GLU A 64 6.61 2.54 26.19
CA GLU A 64 7.82 3.38 26.14
C GLU A 64 7.52 4.81 25.64
N ASN A 65 6.24 5.20 25.64
CA ASN A 65 5.76 6.50 25.14
C ASN A 65 6.01 6.74 23.64
N ILE A 66 6.13 5.69 22.84
CA ILE A 66 6.30 5.78 21.39
C ILE A 66 5.00 5.30 20.73
N PHE A 67 4.36 6.15 19.93
CA PHE A 67 3.07 5.92 19.30
C PHE A 67 3.23 5.94 17.78
N ILE A 68 2.82 4.87 17.10
CA ILE A 68 2.65 4.86 15.66
C ILE A 68 1.22 5.30 15.38
N VAL A 69 1.06 6.38 14.62
CA VAL A 69 -0.24 6.97 14.31
C VAL A 69 -0.55 6.87 12.82
N SER A 70 -1.82 6.69 12.49
CA SER A 70 -2.30 6.70 11.12
C SER A 70 -2.73 8.13 10.68
N GLU A 71 -3.04 8.30 9.40
CA GLU A 71 -3.58 9.55 8.85
C GLU A 71 -4.87 10.01 9.55
N LYS A 72 -5.59 9.10 10.23
CA LYS A 72 -6.86 9.40 10.92
C LYS A 72 -6.65 9.92 12.35
N ASP A 73 -5.48 9.64 12.92
CA ASP A 73 -5.16 9.92 14.32
C ASP A 73 -4.28 11.17 14.48
N VAL A 74 -4.05 11.90 13.37
CA VAL A 74 -3.25 13.14 13.34
C VAL A 74 -3.94 14.22 14.19
N SER A 75 -3.18 14.81 15.12
CA SER A 75 -3.66 15.93 15.93
C SER A 75 -3.53 17.25 15.18
N LYS A 76 -4.30 18.26 15.59
CA LYS A 76 -4.24 19.61 14.98
C LYS A 76 -2.85 20.24 15.03
N ASP A 77 -2.08 19.97 16.07
CA ASP A 77 -0.72 20.51 16.21
C ASP A 77 0.26 19.85 15.22
N GLN A 78 -0.07 18.66 14.73
CA GLN A 78 0.73 17.88 13.78
C GLN A 78 0.35 18.12 12.32
N GLU A 79 -0.86 18.61 12.05
CA GLU A 79 -1.39 18.80 10.69
C GLU A 79 -0.47 19.71 9.83
N ASN A 80 -0.08 20.86 10.37
CA ASN A 80 0.80 21.81 9.65
C ASN A 80 2.15 21.17 9.32
N PHE A 81 2.72 20.44 10.27
CA PHE A 81 3.99 19.74 10.06
C PHE A 81 3.89 18.70 8.96
N ILE A 82 2.84 17.87 8.98
CA ILE A 82 2.62 16.83 7.97
C ILE A 82 2.42 17.44 6.59
N HIS A 83 1.65 18.52 6.50
CA HIS A 83 1.45 19.24 5.25
C HIS A 83 2.76 19.84 4.71
N ASP A 84 3.52 20.55 5.54
CA ASP A 84 4.79 21.14 5.15
C ASP A 84 5.82 20.05 4.76
N TYR A 85 5.89 18.98 5.53
CA TYR A 85 6.75 17.84 5.23
C TYR A 85 6.38 17.21 3.89
N PHE A 86 5.07 17.03 3.63
CA PHE A 86 4.59 16.52 2.35
C PHE A 86 5.04 17.43 1.20
N ILE A 87 4.78 18.73 1.27
CA ILE A 87 5.12 19.67 0.18
C ILE A 87 6.63 19.72 -0.07
N GLN A 88 7.44 19.77 1.00
CA GLN A 88 8.88 19.97 0.86
C GLN A 88 9.67 18.70 0.54
N LYS A 89 9.24 17.54 1.03
CA LYS A 89 10.02 16.30 0.97
C LYS A 89 9.36 15.21 0.14
N VAL A 90 8.04 15.09 0.20
CA VAL A 90 7.32 13.94 -0.38
C VAL A 90 6.82 14.27 -1.78
N SER A 91 6.12 15.38 -1.95
CA SER A 91 5.51 15.80 -3.22
C SER A 91 6.50 15.83 -4.41
N PRO A 92 7.75 16.29 -4.28
CA PRO A 92 8.71 16.27 -5.37
C PRO A 92 9.14 14.87 -5.83
N ALA A 93 8.92 13.84 -4.98
CA ALA A 93 9.32 12.47 -5.23
C ALA A 93 8.13 11.54 -5.57
N VAL A 94 6.89 11.99 -5.37
CA VAL A 94 5.67 11.21 -5.64
C VAL A 94 5.43 11.13 -7.14
N VAL A 95 5.13 9.92 -7.62
CA VAL A 95 4.69 9.67 -8.99
C VAL A 95 3.25 9.17 -8.95
N THR A 96 2.37 9.86 -9.68
CA THR A 96 0.95 9.50 -9.81
C THR A 96 0.65 9.06 -11.23
N ILE A 97 -0.03 7.94 -11.39
CA ILE A 97 -0.44 7.38 -12.67
C ILE A 97 -1.97 7.29 -12.69
N MET A 98 -2.63 8.03 -13.57
CA MET A 98 -4.07 7.93 -13.80
C MET A 98 -4.34 6.73 -14.70
N LEU A 99 -5.13 5.75 -14.19
CA LEU A 99 -5.37 4.49 -14.89
C LEU A 99 -6.42 4.62 -16.00
N ASN A 100 -7.36 5.54 -15.86
CA ASN A 100 -8.42 5.73 -16.85
C ASN A 100 -7.93 6.28 -18.21
N ASP A 101 -6.76 6.92 -18.20
CA ASP A 101 -6.20 7.55 -19.40
C ASP A 101 -5.23 6.60 -20.14
N LEU A 102 -5.09 5.35 -19.68
CA LEU A 102 -4.19 4.36 -20.25
C LEU A 102 -4.95 3.29 -21.03
N GLU A 103 -4.42 2.90 -22.19
CA GLU A 103 -4.93 1.76 -22.98
C GLU A 103 -4.63 0.42 -22.28
N GLU A 104 -3.48 0.32 -21.61
CA GLU A 104 -3.04 -0.88 -20.89
C GLU A 104 -2.63 -0.54 -19.46
N PHE A 105 -2.79 -1.50 -18.56
CA PHE A 105 -2.36 -1.35 -17.16
C PHE A 105 -0.83 -1.15 -17.10
N PRO A 106 -0.33 -0.14 -16.35
CA PRO A 106 1.09 0.16 -16.32
C PRO A 106 1.90 -0.97 -15.66
N LEU A 107 3.11 -1.19 -16.15
CA LEU A 107 4.04 -2.09 -15.51
C LEU A 107 4.55 -1.48 -14.20
N LEU A 108 4.08 -2.03 -13.09
CA LEU A 108 4.51 -1.61 -11.75
C LEU A 108 5.86 -2.25 -11.40
N LYS A 109 6.69 -1.50 -10.66
CA LYS A 109 7.98 -2.01 -10.19
C LYS A 109 7.77 -2.96 -9.00
N ASP A 110 8.34 -4.14 -9.04
CA ASP A 110 8.23 -5.14 -7.97
C ASP A 110 8.83 -4.69 -6.62
N THR A 111 9.73 -3.71 -6.65
CA THR A 111 10.43 -3.20 -5.45
C THR A 111 9.80 -1.98 -4.83
N SER A 112 8.71 -1.46 -5.41
CA SER A 112 8.01 -0.27 -4.94
C SER A 112 6.68 -0.62 -4.26
N GLY A 113 6.30 0.18 -3.28
CA GLY A 113 4.94 0.18 -2.72
C GLY A 113 4.05 1.15 -3.50
N TYR A 114 2.76 0.84 -3.58
CA TYR A 114 1.78 1.65 -4.30
C TYR A 114 0.50 1.82 -3.48
N LEU A 115 -0.10 3.00 -3.57
CA LEU A 115 -1.45 3.25 -3.11
C LEU A 115 -2.40 3.23 -4.30
N ALA A 116 -3.42 2.38 -4.26
CA ALA A 116 -4.53 2.41 -5.20
C ALA A 116 -5.56 3.42 -4.71
N VAL A 117 -5.90 4.41 -5.54
CA VAL A 117 -6.79 5.51 -5.20
C VAL A 117 -8.01 5.49 -6.12
N LYS A 118 -9.20 5.51 -5.51
CA LYS A 118 -10.46 5.70 -6.21
C LYS A 118 -10.91 7.14 -6.01
N LEU A 119 -11.02 7.89 -7.10
CA LEU A 119 -11.51 9.26 -7.14
C LEU A 119 -13.00 9.28 -7.51
N ILE A 120 -13.78 10.04 -6.78
CA ILE A 120 -15.20 10.26 -7.09
C ILE A 120 -15.34 11.75 -7.37
N MET A 121 -15.46 12.09 -8.65
CA MET A 121 -15.57 13.47 -9.12
C MET A 121 -17.04 13.85 -9.28
N ASN A 122 -17.40 15.05 -8.84
CA ASN A 122 -18.72 15.60 -9.08
C ASN A 122 -18.72 16.25 -10.48
N SER A 123 -19.49 15.70 -11.41
CA SER A 123 -19.63 16.29 -12.76
C SER A 123 -20.33 17.65 -12.66
N LYS A 124 -19.67 18.70 -13.17
CA LYS A 124 -20.24 20.08 -13.22
C LYS A 124 -21.38 20.22 -14.26
N GLU A 125 -21.51 19.27 -15.19
CA GLU A 125 -22.43 19.41 -16.33
C GLU A 125 -23.75 18.62 -16.22
N LYS A 126 -23.87 17.65 -15.34
CA LYS A 126 -25.13 16.91 -15.09
C LYS A 126 -25.28 16.61 -13.60
N SER A 127 -26.33 17.11 -13.01
CA SER A 127 -26.56 17.19 -11.54
C SER A 127 -26.58 15.85 -10.77
N ASP A 128 -26.37 14.67 -11.42
CA ASP A 128 -26.43 13.37 -10.76
C ASP A 128 -25.41 12.31 -11.27
N SER A 129 -24.49 12.64 -12.18
CA SER A 129 -23.49 11.66 -12.65
C SER A 129 -22.17 11.84 -11.91
N LYS A 130 -21.83 10.86 -11.04
CA LYS A 130 -20.52 10.74 -10.42
C LYS A 130 -19.57 10.06 -11.41
N GLU A 131 -18.53 10.75 -11.82
CA GLU A 131 -17.44 10.14 -12.58
C GLU A 131 -16.47 9.45 -11.61
N ILE A 132 -16.17 8.18 -11.87
CA ILE A 132 -15.21 7.41 -11.06
C ILE A 132 -13.92 7.30 -11.86
N ARG A 133 -12.81 7.73 -11.26
CA ARG A 133 -11.47 7.55 -11.79
C ARG A 133 -10.61 6.75 -10.83
N TYR A 134 -9.60 6.09 -11.37
CA TYR A 134 -8.65 5.32 -10.60
C TYR A 134 -7.24 5.82 -10.86
N ALA A 135 -6.45 5.86 -9.80
CA ALA A 135 -5.05 6.24 -9.89
C ALA A 135 -4.18 5.29 -9.05
N VAL A 136 -2.91 5.22 -9.38
CA VAL A 136 -1.88 4.56 -8.58
C VAL A 136 -0.85 5.60 -8.21
N VAL A 137 -0.54 5.68 -6.92
CA VAL A 137 0.49 6.58 -6.37
C VAL A 137 1.66 5.73 -5.90
N GLU A 138 2.83 5.91 -6.52
CA GLU A 138 4.06 5.23 -6.10
C GLU A 138 4.57 5.85 -4.80
N ILE A 139 4.83 5.02 -3.78
CA ILE A 139 5.44 5.46 -2.53
C ILE A 139 6.95 5.60 -2.77
N PRO A 140 7.51 6.83 -2.66
CA PRO A 140 8.91 7.04 -2.98
C PRO A 140 9.84 6.34 -1.99
N ASN A 141 10.83 5.61 -2.50
CA ASN A 141 11.87 4.97 -1.70
C ASN A 141 13.02 5.90 -1.33
N THR A 142 13.05 7.10 -1.87
CA THR A 142 14.06 8.15 -1.60
C THR A 142 13.73 8.98 -0.37
N VAL A 143 12.52 8.83 0.18
CA VAL A 143 12.05 9.52 1.40
C VAL A 143 11.98 8.52 2.54
N ASN A 144 12.32 8.97 3.76
CA ASN A 144 12.27 8.11 4.94
C ASN A 144 10.85 7.56 5.17
N ARG A 145 10.77 6.24 5.39
CA ARG A 145 9.50 5.56 5.63
C ARG A 145 8.84 5.96 6.94
N PHE A 146 9.63 6.24 7.96
CA PHE A 146 9.17 6.67 9.29
C PHE A 146 9.41 8.16 9.45
N VAL A 147 8.38 8.90 9.78
CA VAL A 147 8.42 10.35 9.99
C VAL A 147 8.07 10.63 11.46
N VAL A 148 9.00 11.24 12.18
CA VAL A 148 8.78 11.64 13.56
C VAL A 148 8.00 12.95 13.57
N LEU A 149 6.87 12.97 14.27
CA LEU A 149 6.01 14.12 14.40
C LEU A 149 6.42 14.99 15.58
N PRO A 150 6.20 16.32 15.54
CA PRO A 150 6.42 17.20 16.67
C PRO A 150 5.53 16.79 17.85
N SER A 151 6.06 16.91 19.05
CA SER A 151 5.35 16.66 20.29
C SER A 151 5.78 17.66 21.36
N ASN A 152 4.82 18.16 22.13
CA ASN A 152 5.03 19.03 23.29
C ASN A 152 5.04 18.25 24.62
N SER A 153 5.15 16.92 24.56
CA SER A 153 5.13 16.02 25.71
C SER A 153 6.29 15.02 25.66
N GLU A 154 6.44 14.18 26.68
CA GLU A 154 7.37 13.06 26.67
C GLU A 154 7.00 11.96 25.66
N LYS A 155 5.81 12.03 25.08
CA LYS A 155 5.35 11.09 24.07
C LYS A 155 5.99 11.41 22.71
N GLN A 156 6.43 10.37 22.04
CA GLN A 156 6.94 10.45 20.66
C GLN A 156 5.90 9.87 19.70
N TYR A 157 5.64 10.58 18.62
CA TYR A 157 4.69 10.15 17.59
C TYR A 157 5.44 9.90 16.28
N ILE A 158 5.12 8.79 15.64
CA ILE A 158 5.70 8.38 14.37
C ILE A 158 4.56 8.11 13.41
N ILE A 159 4.64 8.65 12.20
CA ILE A 159 3.71 8.35 11.12
C ILE A 159 4.46 7.67 9.96
N LEU A 160 3.81 6.74 9.27
CA LEU A 160 4.38 6.12 8.09
C LEU A 160 4.25 7.04 6.88
N LEU A 161 5.20 6.93 5.95
CA LEU A 161 5.21 7.74 4.72
C LEU A 161 3.95 7.56 3.88
N ASP A 162 3.42 6.34 3.82
CA ASP A 162 2.17 6.06 3.10
C ASP A 162 0.96 6.75 3.77
N ASP A 163 0.95 6.90 5.09
CA ASP A 163 -0.08 7.66 5.79
C ASP A 163 0.09 9.18 5.60
N VAL A 164 1.32 9.68 5.51
CA VAL A 164 1.58 11.08 5.10
C VAL A 164 1.03 11.36 3.70
N ILE A 165 1.20 10.41 2.76
CA ILE A 165 0.65 10.52 1.41
C ILE A 165 -0.88 10.46 1.45
N ARG A 166 -1.48 9.51 2.20
CA ARG A 166 -2.94 9.39 2.35
C ARG A 166 -3.56 10.65 2.93
N TYR A 167 -2.92 11.25 3.93
CA TYR A 167 -3.38 12.51 4.53
C TYR A 167 -3.41 13.66 3.50
N ASN A 168 -2.50 13.64 2.54
CA ASN A 168 -2.35 14.67 1.52
C ASN A 168 -2.92 14.29 0.14
N LEU A 169 -3.76 13.26 0.03
CA LEU A 169 -4.34 12.84 -1.27
C LEU A 169 -5.08 13.98 -1.98
N ASN A 170 -5.80 14.81 -1.25
CA ASN A 170 -6.48 15.97 -1.83
C ASN A 170 -5.49 16.93 -2.50
N ASN A 171 -4.30 17.12 -1.91
CA ASN A 171 -3.27 17.99 -2.51
C ASN A 171 -2.67 17.39 -3.78
N ILE A 172 -2.60 16.06 -3.88
CA ILE A 172 -2.12 15.36 -5.08
C ILE A 172 -3.14 15.50 -6.21
N PHE A 173 -4.43 15.40 -5.91
CA PHE A 173 -5.49 15.29 -6.91
C PHE A 173 -6.26 16.60 -7.19
N ASN A 174 -6.07 17.66 -6.39
CA ASN A 174 -6.67 18.99 -6.66
C ASN A 174 -6.22 19.62 -7.98
N ILE A 175 -5.17 19.10 -8.60
CA ILE A 175 -4.67 19.57 -9.91
C ILE A 175 -5.52 18.99 -11.06
N PHE A 176 -6.33 17.96 -10.78
CA PHE A 176 -7.15 17.25 -11.77
C PHE A 176 -8.64 17.67 -11.73
N ASP A 177 -9.02 18.63 -10.87
CA ASP A 177 -10.31 19.33 -10.84
C ASP A 177 -10.28 20.55 -11.78
#